data_1ecf690c1f52622b8aac9790c9766e7c
#
_entry.id   1ecf690c1f52622b8aac9790c9766e7c
#
_cell.length_a   1.000
_cell.length_b   1.000
_cell.length_c   1.000
_cell.angle_alpha   90.00
_cell.angle_beta   90.00
_cell.angle_gamma   90.00
#
_symmetry.space_group_name_H-M   'P 1'
#
loop_
_entity.id
_entity.type
_entity.pdbx_description
1 polymer ?
#
loop_
_entity_poly.entity_id
_entity_poly.type
_entity_poly.pdbx_seq_one_letter_code
_entity_poly.pdbx_strand_id
1 'polypeptide(L)'
;MNHPRFSVVIETANLSLADLDGLREGLASLAAQSLPLDRAEEVFIADSGDVPSDVLEKTLQPYPWARVMRLPEGTGYEELKMAGARAASGDVIVFADGDCQYERGWLESLLAPFADPAVAIVGGETQIDSSGGYGLGVAIASSFPARGRSAGLYTSDRYHLNNIAFRRPVLEQVPIPARRPCYRMSGIHAAQLLAAGYTILRQPAARAVHASPNGASHYFWRFVLMGFDGVVVPRLIAEELPAANKSAEQRRRTMNLVRFWAAQARAKLADEIRREPSQLLRLPIAIPVFAGAVALQAAGAAAGLLAPRRLLAAVPAEVLSGSTCQPQ
;
A
#
# COMPACT_ATOMS: atom_id res chain seq x y z
N MET A 1 -22.44 14.75 -8.10
CA MET A 1 -21.22 15.57 -8.02
C MET A 1 -20.43 15.39 -9.31
N ASN A 2 -19.79 16.44 -9.81
CA ASN A 2 -19.00 16.33 -11.04
C ASN A 2 -17.63 15.78 -10.65
N HIS A 3 -17.37 14.50 -10.96
CA HIS A 3 -16.07 13.88 -10.71
C HIS A 3 -15.13 14.19 -11.89
N PRO A 4 -13.80 14.30 -11.67
CA PRO A 4 -12.85 14.36 -12.77
C PRO A 4 -12.95 13.10 -13.62
N ARG A 5 -12.49 13.15 -14.86
CA ARG A 5 -12.24 11.93 -15.63
C ARG A 5 -11.17 11.11 -14.90
N PHE A 6 -11.39 9.84 -14.69
CA PHE A 6 -10.47 9.00 -13.90
C PHE A 6 -10.28 7.62 -14.53
N SER A 7 -9.12 7.04 -14.27
CA SER A 7 -8.80 5.65 -14.59
C SER A 7 -8.35 4.94 -13.31
N VAL A 8 -8.60 3.65 -13.23
CA VAL A 8 -8.21 2.82 -12.09
C VAL A 8 -7.17 1.79 -12.54
N VAL A 9 -6.11 1.61 -11.77
CA VAL A 9 -5.08 0.60 -11.98
C VAL A 9 -5.02 -0.31 -10.78
N ILE A 10 -5.32 -1.58 -11.00
CA ILE A 10 -5.27 -2.67 -10.04
C ILE A 10 -4.15 -3.61 -10.49
N GLU A 11 -3.28 -4.04 -9.60
CA GLU A 11 -2.24 -4.99 -9.93
C GLU A 11 -2.49 -6.35 -9.28
N THR A 12 -1.87 -7.39 -9.82
CA THR A 12 -1.97 -8.76 -9.32
C THR A 12 -0.69 -9.27 -8.67
N ALA A 13 0.38 -8.47 -8.65
CA ALA A 13 1.62 -8.82 -7.98
C ALA A 13 1.36 -9.06 -6.48
N ASN A 14 1.86 -10.04 -5.85
CA ASN A 14 1.55 -10.54 -4.52
C ASN A 14 0.31 -11.47 -4.43
N LEU A 15 -0.47 -11.64 -5.48
CA LEU A 15 -1.52 -12.64 -5.49
C LEU A 15 -0.87 -14.00 -5.83
N SER A 16 -0.76 -14.86 -4.83
CA SER A 16 -0.50 -16.27 -5.05
C SER A 16 -1.81 -17.01 -5.36
N LEU A 17 -1.73 -18.25 -5.85
CA LEU A 17 -2.92 -19.10 -6.02
C LEU A 17 -3.74 -19.25 -4.72
N ALA A 18 -3.12 -19.09 -3.57
CA ALA A 18 -3.77 -19.13 -2.26
C ALA A 18 -4.60 -17.86 -1.95
N ASP A 19 -4.36 -16.75 -2.64
CA ASP A 19 -5.02 -15.46 -2.42
C ASP A 19 -6.11 -15.14 -3.46
N LEU A 20 -6.54 -16.11 -4.26
CA LEU A 20 -7.61 -15.92 -5.25
C LEU A 20 -8.94 -15.51 -4.61
N ASP A 21 -9.23 -15.91 -3.39
CA ASP A 21 -10.41 -15.46 -2.66
C ASP A 21 -10.30 -13.98 -2.30
N GLY A 22 -9.12 -13.50 -1.91
CA GLY A 22 -8.85 -12.08 -1.70
C GLY A 22 -9.07 -11.25 -2.97
N LEU A 23 -8.62 -11.74 -4.13
CA LEU A 23 -8.89 -11.09 -5.42
C LEU A 23 -10.40 -11.03 -5.72
N ARG A 24 -11.13 -12.11 -5.51
CA ARG A 24 -12.59 -12.14 -5.72
C ARG A 24 -13.33 -11.16 -4.83
N GLU A 25 -12.95 -11.11 -3.55
CA GLU A 25 -13.54 -10.18 -2.58
C GLU A 25 -13.20 -8.73 -2.91
N GLY A 26 -11.95 -8.46 -3.31
CA GLY A 26 -11.50 -7.16 -3.79
C GLY A 26 -12.32 -6.67 -4.99
N LEU A 27 -12.45 -7.50 -6.04
CA LEU A 27 -13.23 -7.19 -7.23
C LEU A 27 -14.72 -7.01 -6.90
N ALA A 28 -15.30 -7.84 -6.03
CA ALA A 28 -16.69 -7.70 -5.58
C ALA A 28 -16.89 -6.36 -4.84
N SER A 29 -15.95 -5.96 -3.98
CA SER A 29 -16.00 -4.67 -3.28
C SER A 29 -15.91 -3.48 -4.23
N LEU A 30 -15.10 -3.59 -5.28
CA LEU A 30 -14.97 -2.59 -6.33
C LEU A 30 -16.25 -2.51 -7.19
N ALA A 31 -16.86 -3.63 -7.51
CA ALA A 31 -18.14 -3.66 -8.24
C ALA A 31 -19.30 -3.05 -7.43
N ALA A 32 -19.20 -3.07 -6.09
CA ALA A 32 -20.22 -2.53 -5.18
C ALA A 32 -20.05 -1.04 -4.86
N GLN A 33 -19.13 -0.32 -5.52
CA GLN A 33 -18.88 1.09 -5.24
C GLN A 33 -20.11 1.99 -5.54
N SER A 34 -20.32 3.04 -4.73
CA SER A 34 -21.38 4.06 -4.95
C SER A 34 -21.15 4.84 -6.24
N LEU A 35 -19.90 5.08 -6.60
CA LEU A 35 -19.48 5.55 -7.93
C LEU A 35 -19.06 4.32 -8.74
N PRO A 36 -19.88 3.86 -9.71
CA PRO A 36 -19.60 2.64 -10.45
C PRO A 36 -18.32 2.72 -11.29
N LEU A 37 -17.60 1.62 -11.40
CA LEU A 37 -16.34 1.55 -12.16
C LEU A 37 -16.53 1.64 -13.69
N ASP A 38 -17.71 1.43 -14.21
CA ASP A 38 -18.04 1.68 -15.62
C ASP A 38 -18.03 3.18 -16.00
N ARG A 39 -17.94 4.06 -14.99
CA ARG A 39 -17.72 5.51 -15.17
C ARG A 39 -16.25 5.90 -15.34
N ALA A 40 -15.33 4.96 -15.11
CA ALA A 40 -13.91 5.18 -15.38
C ALA A 40 -13.64 5.15 -16.88
N GLU A 41 -12.64 5.91 -17.34
CA GLU A 41 -12.15 5.83 -18.72
C GLU A 41 -11.59 4.41 -18.99
N GLU A 42 -10.80 3.89 -18.06
CA GLU A 42 -10.30 2.53 -18.04
C GLU A 42 -10.18 2.00 -16.62
N VAL A 43 -10.35 0.69 -16.47
CA VAL A 43 -9.94 -0.06 -15.27
C VAL A 43 -8.97 -1.15 -15.71
N PHE A 44 -7.69 -0.93 -15.49
CA PHE A 44 -6.65 -1.88 -15.84
C PHE A 44 -6.39 -2.86 -14.70
N ILE A 45 -6.36 -4.16 -15.03
CA ILE A 45 -5.82 -5.22 -14.19
C ILE A 45 -4.42 -5.51 -14.74
N ALA A 46 -3.41 -4.92 -14.13
CA ALA A 46 -2.01 -5.08 -14.53
C ALA A 46 -1.45 -6.37 -13.93
N ASP A 47 -1.10 -7.32 -14.79
CA ASP A 47 -0.69 -8.68 -14.43
C ASP A 47 0.63 -9.07 -15.07
N SER A 48 1.53 -9.64 -14.29
CA SER A 48 2.82 -10.18 -14.71
C SER A 48 2.90 -11.71 -14.66
N GLY A 49 1.76 -12.39 -14.65
CA GLY A 49 1.69 -13.84 -14.60
C GLY A 49 1.59 -14.41 -13.18
N ASP A 50 1.33 -13.57 -12.18
CA ASP A 50 1.14 -14.01 -10.79
C ASP A 50 -0.14 -14.85 -10.63
N VAL A 51 -1.12 -14.64 -11.51
CA VAL A 51 -2.34 -15.45 -11.59
C VAL A 51 -2.38 -16.16 -12.95
N PRO A 52 -2.65 -17.50 -13.02
CA PRO A 52 -2.82 -18.22 -14.28
C PRO A 52 -3.88 -17.53 -15.16
N SER A 53 -3.59 -17.42 -16.46
CA SER A 53 -4.40 -16.62 -17.39
C SER A 53 -5.86 -17.03 -17.44
N ASP A 54 -6.13 -18.34 -17.49
CA ASP A 54 -7.49 -18.92 -17.51
C ASP A 54 -8.26 -18.66 -16.21
N VAL A 55 -7.55 -18.66 -15.08
CA VAL A 55 -8.12 -18.36 -13.76
C VAL A 55 -8.45 -16.87 -13.67
N LEU A 56 -7.54 -16.00 -14.10
CA LEU A 56 -7.77 -14.55 -14.10
C LEU A 56 -8.94 -14.18 -15.02
N GLU A 57 -8.96 -14.69 -16.25
CA GLU A 57 -10.05 -14.45 -17.21
C GLU A 57 -11.41 -14.91 -16.67
N LYS A 58 -11.47 -16.11 -16.08
CA LYS A 58 -12.68 -16.62 -15.45
C LYS A 58 -13.12 -15.77 -14.26
N THR A 59 -12.18 -15.29 -13.45
CA THR A 59 -12.46 -14.43 -12.30
C THR A 59 -12.98 -13.06 -12.72
N LEU A 60 -12.51 -12.54 -13.86
CA LEU A 60 -12.93 -11.23 -14.39
C LEU A 60 -14.20 -11.28 -15.23
N GLN A 61 -14.69 -12.45 -15.63
CA GLN A 61 -15.88 -12.60 -16.47
C GLN A 61 -17.11 -11.80 -15.97
N PRO A 62 -17.38 -11.70 -14.64
CA PRO A 62 -18.49 -10.90 -14.13
C PRO A 62 -18.27 -9.38 -14.20
N TYR A 63 -17.07 -8.91 -14.55
CA TYR A 63 -16.67 -7.52 -14.46
C TYR A 63 -16.27 -6.93 -15.81
N PRO A 64 -17.23 -6.57 -16.68
CA PRO A 64 -16.98 -6.12 -18.07
C PRO A 64 -16.21 -4.80 -18.14
N TRP A 65 -16.12 -4.05 -17.05
CA TRP A 65 -15.31 -2.85 -16.93
C TRP A 65 -13.81 -3.13 -16.76
N ALA A 66 -13.41 -4.35 -16.37
CA ALA A 66 -12.02 -4.72 -16.13
C ALA A 66 -11.32 -5.08 -17.46
N ARG A 67 -10.15 -4.47 -17.70
CA ARG A 67 -9.29 -4.75 -18.87
C ARG A 67 -7.94 -5.30 -18.40
N VAL A 68 -7.62 -6.52 -18.79
CA VAL A 68 -6.33 -7.14 -18.45
C VAL A 68 -5.22 -6.49 -19.27
N MET A 69 -4.20 -6.03 -18.58
CA MET A 69 -2.94 -5.55 -19.17
C MET A 69 -1.84 -6.54 -18.81
N ARG A 70 -1.42 -7.36 -19.78
CA ARG A 70 -0.33 -8.32 -19.59
C ARG A 70 1.01 -7.63 -19.72
N LEU A 71 1.87 -7.85 -18.73
CA LEU A 71 3.25 -7.36 -18.69
C LEU A 71 4.20 -8.55 -18.60
N PRO A 72 5.50 -8.36 -18.92
CA PRO A 72 6.49 -9.43 -18.80
C PRO A 72 6.50 -10.05 -17.39
N GLU A 73 6.73 -11.36 -17.35
CA GLU A 73 6.88 -12.09 -16.08
C GLU A 73 7.97 -11.44 -15.22
N GLY A 74 7.71 -11.34 -13.91
CA GLY A 74 8.60 -10.68 -12.97
C GLY A 74 8.59 -9.15 -13.02
N THR A 75 7.64 -8.53 -13.75
CA THR A 75 7.40 -7.08 -13.64
C THR A 75 6.94 -6.77 -12.21
N GLY A 76 7.67 -5.90 -11.54
CA GLY A 76 7.43 -5.59 -10.13
C GLY A 76 6.18 -4.73 -9.89
N TYR A 77 5.74 -4.73 -8.63
CA TYR A 77 4.54 -4.06 -8.14
C TYR A 77 4.40 -2.60 -8.59
N GLU A 78 5.42 -1.77 -8.38
CA GLU A 78 5.40 -0.36 -8.77
C GLU A 78 5.44 -0.18 -10.29
N GLU A 79 6.14 -1.07 -10.98
CA GLU A 79 6.23 -1.06 -12.44
C GLU A 79 4.89 -1.42 -13.10
N LEU A 80 4.15 -2.40 -12.55
CA LEU A 80 2.79 -2.74 -12.96
C LEU A 80 1.86 -1.53 -12.86
N LYS A 81 1.87 -0.86 -11.71
CA LYS A 81 1.06 0.35 -11.50
C LYS A 81 1.44 1.49 -12.43
N MET A 82 2.72 1.73 -12.63
CA MET A 82 3.19 2.77 -13.55
C MET A 82 2.92 2.45 -15.01
N ALA A 83 2.92 1.16 -15.41
CA ALA A 83 2.51 0.75 -16.75
C ALA A 83 1.04 1.07 -17.00
N GLY A 84 0.15 0.73 -16.06
CA GLY A 84 -1.25 1.11 -16.11
C GLY A 84 -1.46 2.62 -16.13
N ALA A 85 -0.73 3.37 -15.31
CA ALA A 85 -0.82 4.83 -15.28
C ALA A 85 -0.41 5.48 -16.62
N ARG A 86 0.62 4.95 -17.28
CA ARG A 86 1.05 5.44 -18.61
C ARG A 86 0.03 5.15 -19.72
N ALA A 87 -0.69 4.05 -19.62
CA ALA A 87 -1.72 3.66 -20.59
C ALA A 87 -3.07 4.35 -20.35
N ALA A 88 -3.27 4.91 -19.16
CA ALA A 88 -4.52 5.51 -18.74
C ALA A 88 -4.76 6.87 -19.42
N SER A 89 -6.03 7.16 -19.75
CA SER A 89 -6.47 8.42 -20.37
C SER A 89 -7.17 9.37 -19.40
N GLY A 90 -7.55 8.92 -18.20
CA GLY A 90 -8.17 9.74 -17.18
C GLY A 90 -7.27 10.89 -16.69
N ASP A 91 -7.86 11.96 -16.22
CA ASP A 91 -7.15 13.12 -15.65
C ASP A 91 -6.62 12.79 -14.24
N VAL A 92 -7.26 11.85 -13.56
CA VAL A 92 -6.88 11.32 -12.25
C VAL A 92 -6.65 9.83 -12.36
N ILE A 93 -5.51 9.36 -11.88
CA ILE A 93 -5.14 7.95 -11.83
C ILE A 93 -5.33 7.44 -10.39
N VAL A 94 -6.16 6.42 -10.23
CA VAL A 94 -6.43 5.76 -8.95
C VAL A 94 -5.67 4.45 -8.90
N PHE A 95 -4.87 4.25 -7.87
CA PHE A 95 -4.21 2.98 -7.59
C PHE A 95 -4.95 2.19 -6.52
N ALA A 96 -5.17 0.93 -6.81
CA ALA A 96 -5.81 -0.06 -5.95
C ALA A 96 -5.02 -1.37 -6.00
N ASP A 97 -5.15 -2.24 -4.99
CA ASP A 97 -4.56 -3.59 -4.96
C ASP A 97 -5.65 -4.65 -5.08
N GLY A 98 -5.31 -5.77 -5.70
CA GLY A 98 -6.25 -6.87 -5.91
C GLY A 98 -6.64 -7.61 -4.64
N ASP A 99 -5.85 -7.51 -3.57
CA ASP A 99 -6.06 -8.12 -2.25
C ASP A 99 -6.65 -7.16 -1.20
N CYS A 100 -7.20 -6.04 -1.65
CA CYS A 100 -7.86 -5.06 -0.81
C CYS A 100 -9.38 -5.06 -1.01
N GLN A 101 -10.13 -4.99 0.08
CA GLN A 101 -11.56 -4.72 0.08
C GLN A 101 -11.80 -3.23 0.32
N TYR A 102 -12.62 -2.61 -0.51
CA TYR A 102 -12.89 -1.17 -0.50
C TYR A 102 -14.29 -0.90 0.04
N GLU A 103 -14.44 0.01 1.02
CA GLU A 103 -15.75 0.41 1.52
C GLU A 103 -16.58 1.03 0.37
N ARG A 104 -17.91 0.85 0.39
CA ARG A 104 -18.83 1.23 -0.70
C ARG A 104 -18.68 2.67 -1.21
N GLY A 105 -18.30 3.62 -0.35
CA GLY A 105 -18.09 5.03 -0.68
C GLY A 105 -16.63 5.40 -0.96
N TRP A 106 -15.74 4.41 -1.07
CA TRP A 106 -14.30 4.64 -1.18
C TRP A 106 -13.91 5.47 -2.39
N LEU A 107 -14.33 5.08 -3.58
CA LEU A 107 -13.94 5.73 -4.84
C LEU A 107 -14.46 7.17 -4.92
N GLU A 108 -15.72 7.37 -4.56
CA GLU A 108 -16.34 8.69 -4.52
C GLU A 108 -15.64 9.61 -3.52
N SER A 109 -15.35 9.10 -2.30
CA SER A 109 -14.64 9.85 -1.28
C SER A 109 -13.21 10.21 -1.70
N LEU A 110 -12.51 9.28 -2.38
CA LEU A 110 -11.13 9.49 -2.84
C LEU A 110 -11.08 10.54 -3.95
N LEU A 111 -12.05 10.57 -4.84
CA LEU A 111 -12.11 11.47 -6.00
C LEU A 111 -12.71 12.85 -5.69
N ALA A 112 -13.59 12.96 -4.69
CA ALA A 112 -14.28 14.20 -4.36
C ALA A 112 -13.35 15.41 -4.16
N PRO A 113 -12.18 15.30 -3.48
CA PRO A 113 -11.28 16.44 -3.31
C PRO A 113 -10.70 17.01 -4.60
N PHE A 114 -10.65 16.23 -5.68
CA PHE A 114 -10.14 16.69 -6.98
C PHE A 114 -11.10 17.64 -7.73
N ALA A 115 -12.27 17.93 -7.16
CA ALA A 115 -13.10 19.04 -7.61
C ALA A 115 -12.35 20.40 -7.47
N ASP A 116 -11.43 20.51 -6.50
CA ASP A 116 -10.49 21.61 -6.40
C ASP A 116 -9.28 21.35 -7.34
N PRO A 117 -9.04 22.22 -8.35
CA PRO A 117 -7.89 22.10 -9.25
C PRO A 117 -6.53 22.11 -8.53
N ALA A 118 -6.42 22.69 -7.36
CA ALA A 118 -5.20 22.75 -6.56
C ALA A 118 -4.87 21.41 -5.90
N VAL A 119 -5.83 20.50 -5.76
CA VAL A 119 -5.60 19.17 -5.20
C VAL A 119 -4.98 18.27 -6.25
N ALA A 120 -3.77 17.79 -5.97
CA ALA A 120 -2.99 16.98 -6.89
C ALA A 120 -2.86 15.52 -6.46
N ILE A 121 -2.89 15.23 -5.14
CA ILE A 121 -2.63 13.91 -4.57
C ILE A 121 -3.57 13.68 -3.38
N VAL A 122 -4.32 12.57 -3.40
CA VAL A 122 -5.22 12.18 -2.31
C VAL A 122 -5.03 10.70 -1.99
N GLY A 123 -4.56 10.38 -0.79
CA GLY A 123 -4.52 9.01 -0.27
C GLY A 123 -5.71 8.73 0.64
N GLY A 124 -6.21 7.50 0.61
CA GLY A 124 -7.20 7.03 1.57
C GLY A 124 -6.58 6.40 2.82
N GLU A 125 -7.40 5.83 3.68
CA GLU A 125 -6.98 5.06 4.85
C GLU A 125 -7.07 3.56 4.57
N THR A 126 -5.96 2.85 4.72
CA THR A 126 -5.89 1.40 4.61
C THR A 126 -5.58 0.81 5.96
N GLN A 127 -6.23 -0.31 6.29
CA GLN A 127 -6.00 -1.11 7.48
C GLN A 127 -5.79 -2.56 7.10
N ILE A 128 -5.19 -3.34 7.99
CA ILE A 128 -5.15 -4.80 7.85
C ILE A 128 -6.44 -5.38 8.40
N ASP A 129 -6.92 -6.44 7.78
CA ASP A 129 -8.00 -7.26 8.34
C ASP A 129 -7.57 -7.78 9.72
N SER A 130 -8.33 -7.37 10.75
CA SER A 130 -8.10 -7.73 12.16
C SER A 130 -8.94 -8.93 12.61
N SER A 131 -9.50 -9.69 11.67
CA SER A 131 -10.28 -10.88 11.95
C SER A 131 -9.46 -11.95 12.65
N GLY A 132 -9.98 -12.51 13.72
CA GLY A 132 -9.27 -13.52 14.52
C GLY A 132 -8.05 -12.99 15.28
N GLY A 133 -7.40 -13.87 16.03
CA GLY A 133 -6.21 -13.51 16.82
C GLY A 133 -4.98 -13.24 15.96
N TYR A 134 -4.83 -13.97 14.85
CA TYR A 134 -3.75 -13.77 13.89
C TYR A 134 -3.87 -12.39 13.21
N GLY A 135 -5.03 -12.11 12.61
CA GLY A 135 -5.29 -10.84 11.94
C GLY A 135 -5.09 -9.64 12.89
N LEU A 136 -5.60 -9.72 14.13
CA LEU A 136 -5.39 -8.68 15.14
C LEU A 136 -3.90 -8.44 15.43
N GLY A 137 -3.11 -9.50 15.62
CA GLY A 137 -1.67 -9.40 15.88
C GLY A 137 -0.92 -8.74 14.72
N VAL A 138 -1.25 -9.13 13.47
CA VAL A 138 -0.70 -8.55 12.25
C VAL A 138 -1.12 -7.08 12.10
N ALA A 139 -2.40 -6.77 12.33
CA ALA A 139 -2.91 -5.39 12.22
C ALA A 139 -2.18 -4.44 13.16
N ILE A 140 -1.96 -4.83 14.41
CA ILE A 140 -1.22 -4.04 15.39
C ILE A 140 0.25 -3.83 14.94
N ALA A 141 0.90 -4.86 14.38
CA ALA A 141 2.30 -4.82 13.94
C ALA A 141 2.52 -4.12 12.59
N SER A 142 1.47 -3.91 11.80
CA SER A 142 1.56 -3.39 10.43
C SER A 142 2.06 -1.95 10.35
N SER A 143 2.51 -1.51 9.17
CA SER A 143 2.92 -0.12 8.90
C SER A 143 1.75 0.84 8.64
N PHE A 144 0.54 0.31 8.43
CA PHE A 144 -0.62 1.16 8.25
C PHE A 144 -0.92 1.95 9.53
N PRO A 145 -1.33 3.22 9.45
CA PRO A 145 -1.64 4.02 10.62
C PRO A 145 -2.89 3.50 11.35
N ALA A 146 -3.04 3.85 12.61
CA ALA A 146 -4.34 3.75 13.26
C ALA A 146 -5.35 4.62 12.51
N ARG A 147 -6.64 4.28 12.56
CA ARG A 147 -7.69 5.07 11.90
C ARG A 147 -7.61 6.52 12.34
N GLY A 148 -7.65 7.42 11.37
CA GLY A 148 -7.70 8.85 11.63
C GLY A 148 -9.00 9.21 12.35
N ARG A 149 -8.88 10.11 13.34
CA ARG A 149 -10.05 10.68 14.02
C ARG A 149 -10.59 11.93 13.33
N SER A 150 -9.89 12.41 12.29
CA SER A 150 -10.34 13.55 11.50
C SER A 150 -11.54 13.14 10.66
N ALA A 151 -12.57 13.98 10.65
CA ALA A 151 -13.71 13.80 9.76
C ALA A 151 -13.47 14.38 8.35
N GLY A 152 -12.42 15.18 8.16
CA GLY A 152 -12.10 15.88 6.92
C GLY A 152 -10.67 15.61 6.43
N LEU A 153 -10.36 16.16 5.27
CA LEU A 153 -9.05 16.10 4.67
C LEU A 153 -7.96 16.66 5.60
N TYR A 154 -6.81 16.01 5.62
CA TYR A 154 -5.62 16.49 6.32
C TYR A 154 -4.35 16.19 5.53
N THR A 155 -3.27 16.91 5.81
CA THR A 155 -1.98 16.71 5.17
C THR A 155 -1.26 15.49 5.73
N SER A 156 -0.53 14.77 4.87
CA SER A 156 0.27 13.61 5.24
C SER A 156 1.66 13.71 4.61
N ASP A 157 2.66 13.13 5.25
CA ASP A 157 4.01 13.00 4.71
C ASP A 157 4.26 11.64 4.03
N ARG A 158 3.23 10.80 3.95
CA ARG A 158 3.29 9.45 3.37
C ARG A 158 1.94 9.03 2.79
N TYR A 159 1.98 8.01 1.96
CA TYR A 159 0.80 7.36 1.42
C TYR A 159 1.05 5.84 1.29
N HIS A 160 0.00 5.09 1.00
CA HIS A 160 0.05 3.67 0.64
C HIS A 160 -0.43 3.52 -0.79
N LEU A 161 0.33 2.78 -1.61
CA LEU A 161 0.08 2.69 -3.05
C LEU A 161 -1.18 1.88 -3.40
N ASN A 162 -1.71 1.13 -2.45
CA ASN A 162 -2.97 0.40 -2.56
C ASN A 162 -4.23 1.25 -2.38
N ASN A 163 -4.09 2.54 -2.06
CA ASN A 163 -5.23 3.42 -1.78
C ASN A 163 -4.82 4.89 -1.96
N ILE A 164 -4.63 5.31 -3.21
CA ILE A 164 -4.20 6.65 -3.54
C ILE A 164 -4.65 7.05 -4.96
N ALA A 165 -4.88 8.33 -5.15
CA ALA A 165 -5.15 8.93 -6.44
C ALA A 165 -4.20 10.11 -6.70
N PHE A 166 -3.78 10.25 -7.95
CA PHE A 166 -2.91 11.32 -8.44
C PHE A 166 -3.53 12.01 -9.63
N ARG A 167 -3.39 13.33 -9.75
CA ARG A 167 -3.52 13.93 -11.09
C ARG A 167 -2.43 13.35 -11.98
N ARG A 168 -2.78 12.96 -13.21
CA ARG A 168 -1.85 12.34 -14.17
C ARG A 168 -0.54 13.11 -14.35
N PRO A 169 -0.53 14.46 -14.51
CA PRO A 169 0.72 15.21 -14.64
C PRO A 169 1.70 15.05 -13.46
N VAL A 170 1.20 14.74 -12.26
CA VAL A 170 2.07 14.47 -11.09
C VAL A 170 2.93 13.24 -11.33
N LEU A 171 2.34 12.15 -11.83
CA LEU A 171 3.06 10.91 -12.13
C LEU A 171 3.98 11.03 -13.35
N GLU A 172 3.67 11.96 -14.27
CA GLU A 172 4.53 12.30 -15.41
C GLU A 172 5.77 13.08 -14.95
N GLN A 173 5.61 14.01 -14.01
CA GLN A 173 6.71 14.86 -13.50
C GLN A 173 7.54 14.15 -12.43
N VAL A 174 6.91 13.42 -11.55
CA VAL A 174 7.54 12.68 -10.45
C VAL A 174 7.01 11.25 -10.49
N PRO A 175 7.54 10.39 -11.38
CA PRO A 175 7.11 8.99 -11.47
C PRO A 175 7.52 8.21 -10.23
N ILE A 176 6.74 7.18 -9.88
CA ILE A 176 7.14 6.25 -8.84
C ILE A 176 8.45 5.59 -9.27
N PRO A 177 9.52 5.67 -8.45
CA PRO A 177 10.82 5.14 -8.85
C PRO A 177 10.74 3.62 -9.02
N ALA A 178 11.20 3.13 -10.16
CA ALA A 178 11.44 1.71 -10.36
C ALA A 178 12.79 1.33 -9.77
N ARG A 179 12.86 0.14 -9.17
CA ARG A 179 14.10 -0.53 -8.75
C ARG A 179 15.05 0.30 -7.89
N ARG A 180 14.84 0.21 -6.59
CA ARG A 180 15.77 0.67 -5.55
C ARG A 180 16.10 -0.51 -4.64
N PRO A 181 17.20 -0.50 -3.90
CA PRO A 181 17.54 -1.56 -2.94
C PRO A 181 16.70 -1.45 -1.66
N CYS A 182 15.38 -1.41 -1.80
CA CYS A 182 14.39 -1.43 -0.73
C CYS A 182 13.14 -2.17 -1.21
N TYR A 183 12.27 -2.56 -0.26
CA TYR A 183 11.10 -3.37 -0.55
C TYR A 183 9.92 -2.54 -1.06
N ARG A 184 9.73 -1.30 -0.57
CA ARG A 184 8.61 -0.44 -0.96
C ARG A 184 9.07 0.96 -1.34
N MET A 185 8.65 1.41 -2.52
CA MET A 185 9.03 2.71 -3.08
C MET A 185 8.19 3.87 -2.57
N SER A 186 6.99 3.63 -2.03
CA SER A 186 6.06 4.70 -1.64
C SER A 186 6.65 5.71 -0.66
N GLY A 187 7.57 5.29 0.22
CA GLY A 187 8.25 6.19 1.15
C GLY A 187 9.23 7.14 0.46
N ILE A 188 10.01 6.63 -0.51
CA ILE A 188 10.94 7.43 -1.32
C ILE A 188 10.15 8.38 -2.21
N HIS A 189 9.14 7.87 -2.92
CA HIS A 189 8.31 8.68 -3.81
C HIS A 189 7.56 9.79 -3.05
N ALA A 190 7.02 9.51 -1.86
CA ALA A 190 6.40 10.55 -1.02
C ALA A 190 7.40 11.65 -0.68
N ALA A 191 8.64 11.32 -0.34
CA ALA A 191 9.68 12.31 -0.06
C ALA A 191 10.04 13.13 -1.31
N GLN A 192 10.10 12.51 -2.50
CA GLN A 192 10.33 13.19 -3.77
C GLN A 192 9.18 14.16 -4.13
N LEU A 193 7.93 13.73 -3.94
CA LEU A 193 6.76 14.58 -4.16
C LEU A 193 6.77 15.82 -3.25
N LEU A 194 7.05 15.64 -1.94
CA LEU A 194 7.16 16.74 -1.00
C LEU A 194 8.32 17.68 -1.34
N ALA A 195 9.45 17.15 -1.79
CA ALA A 195 10.59 17.95 -2.24
C ALA A 195 10.29 18.73 -3.53
N ALA A 196 9.44 18.20 -4.38
CA ALA A 196 8.93 18.88 -5.58
C ALA A 196 7.83 19.92 -5.28
N GLY A 197 7.45 20.10 -4.00
CA GLY A 197 6.47 21.09 -3.58
C GLY A 197 5.01 20.60 -3.59
N TYR A 198 4.77 19.32 -3.86
CA TYR A 198 3.41 18.77 -3.81
C TYR A 198 2.96 18.55 -2.37
N THR A 199 1.66 18.71 -2.13
CA THR A 199 1.00 18.35 -0.88
C THR A 199 0.29 17.03 -1.05
N ILE A 200 0.55 16.07 -0.15
CA ILE A 200 -0.18 14.82 -0.07
C ILE A 200 -1.32 15.02 0.92
N LEU A 201 -2.55 14.90 0.45
CA LEU A 201 -3.75 14.93 1.29
C LEU A 201 -4.18 13.51 1.65
N ARG A 202 -4.82 13.36 2.80
CA ARG A 202 -5.45 12.11 3.24
C ARG A 202 -6.94 12.32 3.44
N GLN A 203 -7.72 11.42 2.82
CA GLN A 203 -9.18 11.36 2.92
C GLN A 203 -9.59 10.19 3.83
N PRO A 204 -10.02 10.46 5.08
CA PRO A 204 -10.37 9.39 6.03
C PRO A 204 -11.59 8.56 5.64
N ALA A 205 -12.46 9.10 4.78
CA ALA A 205 -13.65 8.38 4.30
C ALA A 205 -13.33 7.39 3.16
N ALA A 206 -12.17 7.54 2.50
CA ALA A 206 -11.73 6.62 1.46
C ALA A 206 -11.02 5.40 2.09
N ARG A 207 -11.80 4.41 2.52
CA ARG A 207 -11.30 3.28 3.32
C ARG A 207 -11.13 2.00 2.56
N ALA A 208 -10.03 1.30 2.87
CA ALA A 208 -9.72 -0.03 2.38
C ALA A 208 -9.26 -0.94 3.52
N VAL A 209 -9.54 -2.23 3.40
CA VAL A 209 -9.04 -3.29 4.27
C VAL A 209 -8.17 -4.20 3.41
N HIS A 210 -6.90 -4.30 3.76
CA HIS A 210 -5.92 -5.15 3.09
C HIS A 210 -5.88 -6.52 3.78
N ALA A 211 -5.77 -7.58 3.02
CA ALA A 211 -5.63 -8.94 3.54
C ALA A 211 -4.41 -9.07 4.46
N SER A 212 -4.52 -9.91 5.48
CA SER A 212 -3.38 -10.33 6.30
C SER A 212 -2.44 -11.22 5.49
N PRO A 213 -1.11 -11.25 5.79
CA PRO A 213 -0.19 -12.17 5.13
C PRO A 213 -0.67 -13.60 5.17
N ASN A 214 -0.69 -14.28 4.01
CA ASN A 214 -1.13 -15.65 3.89
C ASN A 214 0.03 -16.62 4.10
N GLY A 215 -0.04 -17.42 5.17
CA GLY A 215 0.95 -18.41 5.51
C GLY A 215 2.24 -17.88 6.17
N ALA A 216 3.06 -18.81 6.66
CA ALA A 216 4.24 -18.50 7.47
C ALA A 216 5.35 -17.79 6.66
N SER A 217 5.54 -18.16 5.39
CA SER A 217 6.56 -17.55 4.53
C SER A 217 6.24 -16.09 4.26
N HIS A 218 4.99 -15.78 3.86
CA HIS A 218 4.56 -14.43 3.61
C HIS A 218 4.63 -13.56 4.89
N TYR A 219 4.18 -14.08 6.04
CA TYR A 219 4.33 -13.42 7.34
C TYR A 219 5.79 -13.11 7.66
N PHE A 220 6.69 -14.10 7.52
CA PHE A 220 8.11 -13.96 7.81
C PHE A 220 8.73 -12.84 6.96
N TRP A 221 8.63 -12.94 5.63
CA TRP A 221 9.26 -12.00 4.73
C TRP A 221 8.66 -10.60 4.81
N ARG A 222 7.36 -10.49 4.98
CA ARG A 222 6.70 -9.19 5.13
C ARG A 222 7.28 -8.41 6.31
N PHE A 223 7.42 -9.02 7.47
CA PHE A 223 7.92 -8.32 8.64
C PHE A 223 9.44 -8.12 8.64
N VAL A 224 10.22 -9.04 8.10
CA VAL A 224 11.65 -8.84 7.87
C VAL A 224 11.89 -7.65 6.92
N LEU A 225 11.19 -7.61 5.80
CA LEU A 225 11.33 -6.54 4.81
C LEU A 225 10.80 -5.19 5.30
N MET A 226 9.74 -5.18 6.12
CA MET A 226 9.31 -3.95 6.81
C MET A 226 10.39 -3.38 7.74
N GLY A 227 11.06 -4.23 8.49
CA GLY A 227 12.17 -3.82 9.35
C GLY A 227 13.36 -3.32 8.55
N PHE A 228 13.69 -3.99 7.47
CA PHE A 228 14.72 -3.59 6.51
C PHE A 228 14.45 -2.19 5.94
N ASP A 229 13.24 -1.95 5.40
CA ASP A 229 12.84 -0.65 4.88
C ASP A 229 12.86 0.45 5.93
N GLY A 230 12.56 0.11 7.18
CA GLY A 230 12.59 1.04 8.30
C GLY A 230 13.96 1.72 8.50
N VAL A 231 15.04 1.11 8.03
CA VAL A 231 16.40 1.66 8.12
C VAL A 231 17.00 2.06 6.78
N VAL A 232 16.65 1.35 5.71
CA VAL A 232 17.22 1.58 4.37
C VAL A 232 16.55 2.76 3.68
N VAL A 233 15.22 2.86 3.70
CA VAL A 233 14.48 3.94 3.04
C VAL A 233 14.87 5.33 3.59
N PRO A 234 14.98 5.58 4.91
CA PRO A 234 15.45 6.87 5.41
C PRO A 234 16.87 7.24 4.95
N ARG A 235 17.75 6.24 4.76
CA ARG A 235 19.10 6.47 4.22
C ARG A 235 19.06 6.87 2.75
N LEU A 236 18.32 6.13 1.93
CA LEU A 236 18.14 6.45 0.51
C LEU A 236 17.56 7.86 0.33
N ILE A 237 16.53 8.22 1.11
CA ILE A 237 15.97 9.57 1.10
C ILE A 237 17.04 10.61 1.49
N ALA A 238 17.89 10.28 2.48
CA ALA A 238 18.95 11.19 2.91
C ALA A 238 20.02 11.42 1.85
N GLU A 239 20.32 10.40 1.05
CA GLU A 239 21.30 10.44 -0.03
C GLU A 239 20.77 11.18 -1.26
N GLU A 240 19.50 10.95 -1.65
CA GLU A 240 18.92 11.47 -2.88
C GLU A 240 18.41 12.91 -2.77
N LEU A 241 17.96 13.35 -1.59
CA LEU A 241 17.35 14.65 -1.41
C LEU A 241 18.28 15.63 -0.69
N PRO A 242 18.39 16.88 -1.16
CA PRO A 242 19.18 17.93 -0.49
C PRO A 242 18.81 18.08 0.98
N ALA A 243 19.81 18.32 1.82
CA ALA A 243 19.61 18.46 3.29
C ALA A 243 18.61 19.57 3.67
N ALA A 244 18.46 20.61 2.83
CA ALA A 244 17.54 21.71 3.03
C ALA A 244 16.05 21.28 2.97
N ASN A 245 15.74 20.19 2.28
CA ASN A 245 14.37 19.68 2.12
C ASN A 245 13.97 18.66 3.19
N LYS A 246 14.88 18.35 4.13
CA LYS A 246 14.55 17.45 5.24
C LYS A 246 13.79 18.24 6.29
N SER A 247 12.50 17.99 6.43
CA SER A 247 11.70 18.60 7.48
C SER A 247 12.30 18.28 8.86
N ALA A 248 12.28 19.24 9.80
CA ALA A 248 12.72 19.03 11.18
C ALA A 248 12.00 17.85 11.85
N GLU A 249 10.80 17.55 11.41
CA GLU A 249 9.95 16.44 11.86
C GLU A 249 10.48 15.08 11.40
N GLN A 250 11.03 14.98 10.20
CA GLN A 250 11.64 13.76 9.69
C GLN A 250 12.92 13.40 10.48
N ARG A 251 13.69 14.40 10.92
CA ARG A 251 14.84 14.20 11.81
C ARG A 251 14.43 13.75 13.22
N ARG A 252 13.33 14.27 13.78
CA ARG A 252 12.79 13.84 15.09
C ARG A 252 12.25 12.42 15.04
N ARG A 253 11.67 11.99 13.93
CA ARG A 253 11.13 10.63 13.75
C ARG A 253 12.23 9.57 13.75
N THR A 254 13.40 9.86 13.17
CA THR A 254 14.55 8.93 13.17
C THR A 254 15.10 8.68 14.58
N MET A 255 15.01 9.65 15.48
CA MET A 255 15.56 9.54 16.83
C MET A 255 14.66 8.82 17.86
N ASN A 256 13.35 8.62 17.57
CA ASN A 256 12.40 8.01 18.50
C ASN A 256 11.54 6.90 17.86
N LEU A 257 12.12 6.14 16.94
CA LEU A 257 11.40 5.13 16.15
C LEU A 257 10.65 4.12 17.04
N VAL A 258 11.30 3.61 18.08
CA VAL A 258 10.69 2.62 19.00
C VAL A 258 9.48 3.21 19.72
N ARG A 259 9.58 4.45 20.23
CA ARG A 259 8.45 5.11 20.89
C ARG A 259 7.31 5.40 19.94
N PHE A 260 7.62 5.79 18.70
CA PHE A 260 6.61 6.00 17.66
C PHE A 260 5.86 4.72 17.34
N TRP A 261 6.57 3.61 17.10
CA TRP A 261 5.94 2.31 16.81
C TRP A 261 5.12 1.78 17.99
N ALA A 262 5.62 1.92 19.22
CA ALA A 262 4.87 1.54 20.41
C ALA A 262 3.59 2.37 20.58
N ALA A 263 3.63 3.68 20.33
CA ALA A 263 2.46 4.54 20.36
C ALA A 263 1.43 4.17 19.27
N GLN A 264 1.89 3.86 18.05
CA GLN A 264 1.04 3.40 16.96
C GLN A 264 0.37 2.04 17.30
N ALA A 265 1.13 1.08 17.80
CA ALA A 265 0.60 -0.22 18.19
C ALA A 265 -0.48 -0.09 19.29
N ARG A 266 -0.22 0.75 20.30
CA ARG A 266 -1.20 1.04 21.35
C ARG A 266 -2.46 1.74 20.80
N ALA A 267 -2.30 2.70 19.89
CA ALA A 267 -3.42 3.41 19.29
C ALA A 267 -4.29 2.47 18.46
N LYS A 268 -3.69 1.58 17.66
CA LYS A 268 -4.40 0.57 16.88
C LYS A 268 -5.16 -0.41 17.77
N LEU A 269 -4.47 -0.99 18.76
CA LEU A 269 -5.12 -1.91 19.67
C LEU A 269 -6.30 -1.25 20.40
N ALA A 270 -6.14 -0.02 20.89
CA ALA A 270 -7.21 0.72 21.54
C ALA A 270 -8.37 1.03 20.58
N ASP A 271 -8.08 1.26 19.30
CA ASP A 271 -9.09 1.47 18.28
C ASP A 271 -9.86 0.19 17.96
N GLU A 272 -9.17 -0.93 17.78
CA GLU A 272 -9.77 -2.25 17.56
C GLU A 272 -10.69 -2.66 18.72
N ILE A 273 -10.22 -2.54 19.97
CA ILE A 273 -11.01 -2.88 21.15
C ILE A 273 -12.24 -1.96 21.29
N ARG A 274 -12.12 -0.66 20.98
CA ARG A 274 -13.27 0.26 21.05
C ARG A 274 -14.36 -0.09 20.04
N ARG A 275 -13.98 -0.55 18.85
CA ARG A 275 -14.93 -0.92 17.79
C ARG A 275 -15.54 -2.29 18.04
N GLU A 276 -14.76 -3.21 18.51
CA GLU A 276 -15.16 -4.58 18.79
C GLU A 276 -14.55 -5.05 20.11
N PRO A 277 -15.25 -4.88 21.25
CA PRO A 277 -14.74 -5.28 22.57
C PRO A 277 -14.38 -6.78 22.67
N SER A 278 -14.98 -7.63 21.85
CA SER A 278 -14.66 -9.07 21.75
C SER A 278 -13.22 -9.34 21.31
N GLN A 279 -12.51 -8.34 20.73
CA GLN A 279 -11.08 -8.42 20.40
C GLN A 279 -10.21 -8.73 21.64
N LEU A 280 -10.67 -8.38 22.85
CA LEU A 280 -9.99 -8.75 24.10
C LEU A 280 -9.80 -10.27 24.24
N LEU A 281 -10.76 -11.06 23.78
CA LEU A 281 -10.69 -12.52 23.81
C LEU A 281 -9.66 -13.08 22.83
N ARG A 282 -9.25 -12.31 21.84
CA ARG A 282 -8.27 -12.70 20.82
C ARG A 282 -6.82 -12.38 21.21
N LEU A 283 -6.61 -11.60 22.29
CA LEU A 283 -5.28 -11.18 22.75
C LEU A 283 -4.32 -12.34 23.05
N PRO A 284 -4.74 -13.48 23.62
CA PRO A 284 -3.84 -14.61 23.86
C PRO A 284 -3.14 -15.12 22.59
N ILE A 285 -3.78 -15.01 21.42
CA ILE A 285 -3.19 -15.35 20.12
C ILE A 285 -2.52 -14.12 19.49
N ALA A 286 -3.14 -12.95 19.59
CA ALA A 286 -2.64 -11.74 18.95
C ALA A 286 -1.28 -11.28 19.52
N ILE A 287 -1.05 -11.42 20.82
CA ILE A 287 0.19 -10.99 21.48
C ILE A 287 1.41 -11.78 20.96
N PRO A 288 1.42 -13.12 20.91
CA PRO A 288 2.53 -13.88 20.32
C PRO A 288 2.78 -13.53 18.85
N VAL A 289 1.72 -13.38 18.04
CA VAL A 289 1.83 -12.95 16.63
C VAL A 289 2.46 -11.57 16.53
N PHE A 290 1.99 -10.60 17.31
CA PHE A 290 2.60 -9.28 17.37
C PHE A 290 4.07 -9.31 17.81
N ALA A 291 4.40 -10.07 18.85
CA ALA A 291 5.78 -10.18 19.35
C ALA A 291 6.71 -10.80 18.29
N GLY A 292 6.23 -11.85 17.58
CA GLY A 292 6.95 -12.45 16.47
C GLY A 292 7.21 -11.45 15.34
N ALA A 293 6.19 -10.68 14.95
CA ALA A 293 6.32 -9.62 13.95
C ALA A 293 7.36 -8.57 14.34
N VAL A 294 7.36 -8.12 15.59
CA VAL A 294 8.35 -7.15 16.12
C VAL A 294 9.77 -7.73 16.09
N ALA A 295 9.93 -9.00 16.47
CA ALA A 295 11.24 -9.68 16.43
C ALA A 295 11.76 -9.78 14.98
N LEU A 296 10.90 -10.14 14.02
CA LEU A 296 11.25 -10.19 12.59
C LEU A 296 11.61 -8.80 12.03
N GLN A 297 10.87 -7.76 12.42
CA GLN A 297 11.22 -6.39 12.04
C GLN A 297 12.59 -5.97 12.61
N ALA A 298 12.89 -6.33 13.85
CA ALA A 298 14.19 -6.06 14.44
C ALA A 298 15.32 -6.79 13.71
N ALA A 299 15.11 -8.06 13.33
CA ALA A 299 16.05 -8.84 12.53
C ALA A 299 16.27 -8.21 11.14
N GLY A 300 15.19 -7.79 10.46
CA GLY A 300 15.25 -7.11 9.17
C GLY A 300 15.99 -5.77 9.25
N ALA A 301 15.74 -4.98 10.30
CA ALA A 301 16.46 -3.74 10.56
C ALA A 301 17.97 -3.97 10.79
N ALA A 302 18.33 -4.96 11.59
CA ALA A 302 19.72 -5.37 11.81
C ALA A 302 20.39 -5.81 10.49
N ALA A 303 19.72 -6.62 9.68
CA ALA A 303 20.21 -7.03 8.37
C ALA A 303 20.39 -5.84 7.40
N GLY A 304 19.46 -4.89 7.40
CA GLY A 304 19.56 -3.64 6.62
C GLY A 304 20.73 -2.75 7.04
N LEU A 305 21.15 -2.83 8.31
CA LEU A 305 22.33 -2.12 8.83
C LEU A 305 23.64 -2.82 8.47
N LEU A 306 23.68 -4.15 8.60
CA LEU A 306 24.92 -4.93 8.60
C LEU A 306 25.22 -5.60 7.25
N ALA A 307 24.20 -6.08 6.53
CA ALA A 307 24.37 -6.89 5.35
C ALA A 307 23.19 -6.75 4.35
N PRO A 308 22.86 -5.53 3.87
CA PRO A 308 21.66 -5.29 3.07
C PRO A 308 21.62 -6.14 1.79
N ARG A 309 22.74 -6.27 1.07
CA ARG A 309 22.83 -7.06 -0.16
C ARG A 309 22.59 -8.56 0.08
N ARG A 310 23.06 -9.10 1.22
CA ARG A 310 22.86 -10.52 1.55
C ARG A 310 21.40 -10.82 1.86
N LEU A 311 20.72 -9.93 2.58
CA LEU A 311 19.30 -10.09 2.84
C LEU A 311 18.51 -10.10 1.52
N LEU A 312 18.71 -9.08 0.65
CA LEU A 312 17.99 -8.98 -0.61
C LEU A 312 18.23 -10.20 -1.53
N ALA A 313 19.46 -10.73 -1.56
CA ALA A 313 19.78 -11.95 -2.32
C ALA A 313 19.14 -13.23 -1.73
N ALA A 314 18.72 -13.20 -0.48
CA ALA A 314 18.06 -14.35 0.19
C ALA A 314 16.53 -14.30 0.08
N VAL A 315 15.95 -13.19 -0.37
CA VAL A 315 14.48 -13.08 -0.53
C VAL A 315 14.04 -13.93 -1.72
N PRO A 316 13.05 -14.82 -1.56
CA PRO A 316 12.53 -15.61 -2.67
C PRO A 316 11.97 -14.74 -3.78
N ALA A 317 12.14 -15.18 -5.04
CA ALA A 317 11.67 -14.44 -6.22
C ALA A 317 10.16 -14.17 -6.17
N GLU A 318 9.37 -15.11 -5.68
CA GLU A 318 7.92 -14.99 -5.48
C GLU A 318 7.51 -13.91 -4.46
N VAL A 319 8.40 -13.58 -3.52
CA VAL A 319 8.22 -12.47 -2.58
C VAL A 319 8.66 -11.17 -3.23
N LEU A 320 9.62 -11.24 -4.17
CA LEU A 320 10.16 -10.10 -4.90
C LEU A 320 9.37 -9.79 -6.18
N SER A 321 8.58 -10.73 -6.72
CA SER A 321 7.68 -10.45 -7.86
C SER A 321 6.66 -9.37 -7.48
N GLY A 322 6.28 -9.31 -6.22
CA GLY A 322 5.58 -8.17 -5.64
C GLY A 322 6.47 -6.99 -5.26
N SER A 323 7.77 -7.02 -5.51
CA SER A 323 8.69 -5.92 -5.19
C SER A 323 9.85 -5.87 -6.17
N THR A 324 10.19 -4.67 -6.63
CA THR A 324 11.24 -4.40 -7.62
C THR A 324 12.67 -4.49 -7.05
N CYS A 325 12.87 -5.21 -5.96
CA CYS A 325 14.14 -5.31 -5.26
C CYS A 325 15.09 -6.28 -5.97
N GLN A 326 15.87 -5.81 -6.94
CA GLN A 326 17.02 -6.58 -7.44
C GLN A 326 18.30 -6.08 -6.77
N PRO A 327 19.20 -6.98 -6.32
CA PRO A 327 20.54 -6.59 -5.89
C PRO A 327 21.31 -6.01 -7.07
N GLN A 328 21.77 -4.77 -6.95
CA GLN A 328 22.81 -4.20 -7.81
C GLN A 328 24.18 -4.66 -7.35
#